data_178acf44b116e88c7f5e32a362cc925d
#
_entry.id   178acf44b116e88c7f5e32a362cc925d
#
_cell.length_a   1.000
_cell.length_b   1.000
_cell.length_c   1.000
_cell.angle_alpha   90.00
_cell.angle_beta   90.00
_cell.angle_gamma   90.00
#
_symmetry.space_group_name_H-M   'P 1'
#
loop_
_entity.id
_entity.type
_entity.pdbx_description
1 polymer ?
#
loop_
_entity_poly.entity_id
_entity_poly.type
_entity_poly.pdbx_seq_one_letter_code
_entity_poly.pdbx_strand_id
1 'polypeptide(L)'
;MKFDIGDKAYELKFSFGFIKEMDKAYKVEQNGLEMGIGVSMGYNALNMYSVNDLAKIIYLSAVGSPSLKQVENALEVYAEEHGDLSKLFDEIKNELKNSPMTKATIKNFLRNMEENA
;
A
#
# COMPACT_ATOMS: atom_id res chain seq x y z
N MET A 1 -1.93 -6.66 10.33
CA MET A 1 -3.01 -5.66 10.47
C MET A 1 -4.27 -6.17 9.82
N LYS A 2 -5.42 -5.91 10.40
CA LYS A 2 -6.72 -6.31 9.84
C LYS A 2 -7.49 -5.11 9.35
N PHE A 3 -8.26 -5.30 8.28
CA PHE A 3 -9.10 -4.26 7.70
C PHE A 3 -10.48 -4.84 7.38
N ASP A 4 -11.52 -4.14 7.81
CA ASP A 4 -12.90 -4.60 7.61
C ASP A 4 -13.37 -4.28 6.19
N ILE A 5 -13.81 -5.32 5.48
CA ILE A 5 -14.38 -5.21 4.14
C ILE A 5 -15.72 -5.93 4.15
N GLY A 6 -16.82 -5.18 4.13
CA GLY A 6 -18.15 -5.74 4.32
C GLY A 6 -18.29 -6.32 5.74
N ASP A 7 -18.72 -7.55 5.82
CA ASP A 7 -18.97 -8.24 7.09
C ASP A 7 -17.75 -8.94 7.67
N LYS A 8 -16.59 -8.87 6.99
CA LYS A 8 -15.44 -9.68 7.31
C LYS A 8 -14.20 -8.84 7.53
N ALA A 9 -13.40 -9.20 8.55
CA ALA A 9 -12.08 -8.62 8.76
C ALA A 9 -11.05 -9.42 7.96
N TYR A 10 -10.35 -8.75 7.06
CA TYR A 10 -9.30 -9.36 6.23
C TYR A 10 -7.93 -9.04 6.81
N GLU A 11 -7.07 -10.05 6.89
CA GLU A 11 -5.67 -9.82 7.25
C GLU A 11 -4.96 -9.18 6.06
N LEU A 12 -4.21 -8.10 6.30
CA LEU A 12 -3.35 -7.49 5.30
C LEU A 12 -1.92 -7.96 5.55
N LYS A 13 -1.34 -8.63 4.56
CA LYS A 13 0.04 -9.14 4.64
C LYS A 13 0.93 -8.47 3.63
N PHE A 14 2.01 -7.88 4.12
CA PHE A 14 3.01 -7.22 3.27
C PHE A 14 4.16 -8.21 3.04
N SER A 15 3.83 -9.28 2.33
CA SER A 15 4.68 -10.46 2.10
C SER A 15 5.47 -10.33 0.80
N PHE A 16 6.29 -11.34 0.49
CA PHE A 16 6.99 -11.41 -0.80
C PHE A 16 5.99 -11.38 -1.96
N GLY A 17 4.86 -12.08 -1.83
CA GLY A 17 3.80 -12.04 -2.85
C GLY A 17 3.25 -10.65 -3.07
N PHE A 18 3.02 -9.91 -2.00
CA PHE A 18 2.62 -8.50 -2.08
C PHE A 18 3.65 -7.67 -2.85
N ILE A 19 4.95 -7.85 -2.56
CA ILE A 19 6.02 -7.12 -3.23
C ILE A 19 6.00 -7.39 -4.74
N LYS A 20 5.84 -8.65 -5.13
CA LYS A 20 5.76 -9.02 -6.55
C LYS A 20 4.59 -8.34 -7.25
N GLU A 21 3.43 -8.30 -6.60
CA GLU A 21 2.25 -7.66 -7.16
C GLU A 21 2.41 -6.14 -7.23
N MET A 22 3.06 -5.54 -6.25
CA MET A 22 3.37 -4.10 -6.27
C MET A 22 4.32 -3.77 -7.43
N ASP A 23 5.34 -4.60 -7.67
CA ASP A 23 6.27 -4.38 -8.77
C ASP A 23 5.57 -4.48 -10.13
N LYS A 24 4.57 -5.35 -10.26
CA LYS A 24 3.76 -5.43 -11.48
C LYS A 24 2.86 -4.20 -11.63
N ALA A 25 2.27 -3.74 -10.54
CA ALA A 25 1.34 -2.62 -10.54
C ALA A 25 2.02 -1.28 -10.86
N TYR A 26 3.28 -1.13 -10.44
CA TYR A 26 4.07 0.09 -10.63
C TYR A 26 5.28 -0.18 -11.51
N LYS A 27 5.02 -0.77 -12.67
CA LYS A 27 6.08 -1.08 -13.63
C LYS A 27 6.72 0.18 -14.19
N VAL A 28 8.05 0.22 -14.12
CA VAL A 28 8.84 1.24 -14.81
C VAL A 28 9.85 0.52 -15.70
N GLU A 29 9.82 0.82 -16.98
CA GLU A 29 10.81 0.32 -17.92
C GLU A 29 11.74 1.47 -18.30
N GLN A 30 13.04 1.21 -18.20
CA GLN A 30 14.07 2.15 -18.64
C GLN A 30 15.10 1.37 -19.43
N ASN A 31 15.28 1.73 -20.69
CA ASN A 31 16.24 1.07 -21.59
C ASN A 31 16.01 -0.45 -21.71
N GLY A 32 14.76 -0.89 -21.70
CA GLY A 32 14.39 -2.29 -21.81
C GLY A 32 14.52 -3.10 -20.52
N LEU A 33 14.87 -2.45 -19.41
CA LEU A 33 14.95 -3.09 -18.10
C LEU A 33 13.73 -2.75 -17.24
N GLU A 34 13.13 -3.77 -16.65
CA GLU A 34 12.10 -3.60 -15.64
C GLU A 34 12.75 -3.31 -14.30
N MET A 35 12.28 -2.28 -13.62
CA MET A 35 12.75 -1.94 -12.28
C MET A 35 11.70 -2.28 -11.24
N GLY A 36 12.08 -3.06 -10.23
CA GLY A 36 11.22 -3.47 -9.14
C GLY A 36 11.17 -2.40 -8.06
N ILE A 37 10.42 -1.33 -8.27
CA ILE A 37 10.31 -0.20 -7.34
C ILE A 37 8.89 0.00 -6.82
N GLY A 38 8.04 -1.02 -6.94
CA GLY A 38 6.62 -0.92 -6.62
C GLY A 38 6.32 -0.47 -5.21
N VAL A 39 7.02 -1.05 -4.22
CA VAL A 39 6.78 -0.70 -2.82
C VAL A 39 7.15 0.75 -2.53
N SER A 40 8.28 1.22 -3.06
CA SER A 40 8.71 2.62 -2.89
C SER A 40 7.73 3.60 -3.55
N MET A 41 7.27 3.30 -4.75
CA MET A 41 6.29 4.12 -5.45
C MET A 41 4.95 4.14 -4.74
N GLY A 42 4.50 2.98 -4.27
CA GLY A 42 3.26 2.88 -3.50
C GLY A 42 3.33 3.69 -2.21
N TYR A 43 4.44 3.59 -1.48
CA TYR A 43 4.64 4.37 -0.26
C TYR A 43 4.61 5.87 -0.56
N ASN A 44 5.27 6.30 -1.63
CA ASN A 44 5.25 7.71 -2.03
C ASN A 44 3.83 8.18 -2.37
N ALA A 45 3.05 7.36 -3.05
CA ALA A 45 1.65 7.67 -3.36
C ALA A 45 0.82 7.83 -2.07
N LEU A 46 1.08 7.02 -1.04
CA LEU A 46 0.43 7.16 0.26
C LEU A 46 0.81 8.49 0.93
N ASN A 47 2.06 8.93 0.80
CA ASN A 47 2.49 10.24 1.30
C ASN A 47 1.74 11.39 0.62
N MET A 48 1.29 11.18 -0.60
CA MET A 48 0.53 12.15 -1.37
C MET A 48 -0.99 12.02 -1.16
N TYR A 49 -1.40 11.15 -0.25
CA TYR A 49 -2.81 10.88 0.07
C TYR A 49 -3.62 10.44 -1.17
N SER A 50 -3.00 9.62 -2.03
CA SER A 50 -3.67 9.06 -3.19
C SER A 50 -4.62 7.94 -2.77
N VAL A 51 -5.92 8.20 -2.83
CA VAL A 51 -6.97 7.23 -2.43
C VAL A 51 -6.95 6.02 -3.36
N ASN A 52 -6.74 6.24 -4.64
CA ASN A 52 -6.70 5.16 -5.62
C ASN A 52 -5.57 4.18 -5.32
N ASP A 53 -4.40 4.69 -4.94
CA ASP A 53 -3.25 3.87 -4.57
C ASP A 53 -3.45 3.19 -3.22
N LEU A 54 -4.12 3.85 -2.27
CA LEU A 54 -4.49 3.22 -1.01
C LEU A 54 -5.36 1.99 -1.25
N ALA A 55 -6.37 2.12 -2.10
CA ALA A 55 -7.25 1.00 -2.46
C ALA A 55 -6.45 -0.15 -3.10
N LYS A 56 -5.54 0.17 -4.00
CA LYS A 56 -4.69 -0.82 -4.68
C LYS A 56 -3.80 -1.57 -3.68
N ILE A 57 -3.18 -0.85 -2.76
CA ILE A 57 -2.29 -1.45 -1.77
C ILE A 57 -3.05 -2.38 -0.83
N ILE A 58 -4.23 -1.97 -0.37
CA ILE A 58 -5.08 -2.83 0.45
C ILE A 58 -5.51 -4.07 -0.34
N TYR A 59 -5.95 -3.89 -1.58
CA TYR A 59 -6.35 -4.98 -2.46
C TYR A 59 -5.23 -6.01 -2.64
N LEU A 60 -4.01 -5.56 -2.90
CA LEU A 60 -2.87 -6.45 -3.14
C LEU A 60 -2.35 -7.13 -1.87
N SER A 61 -2.60 -6.57 -0.71
CA SER A 61 -2.14 -7.12 0.58
C SER A 61 -3.18 -8.01 1.26
N ALA A 62 -4.46 -7.93 0.88
CA ALA A 62 -5.53 -8.63 1.56
C ALA A 62 -5.47 -10.14 1.31
N VAL A 63 -5.44 -10.92 2.40
CA VAL A 63 -5.50 -12.38 2.35
C VAL A 63 -6.97 -12.77 2.20
N GLY A 64 -7.29 -13.62 1.22
CA GLY A 64 -8.66 -14.04 0.95
C GLY A 64 -9.25 -13.38 -0.31
N SER A 65 -8.48 -12.56 -0.97
CA SER A 65 -8.77 -12.01 -2.31
C SER A 65 -10.15 -11.34 -2.45
N PRO A 66 -10.46 -10.32 -1.63
CA PRO A 66 -11.65 -9.53 -1.90
C PRO A 66 -11.50 -8.84 -3.26
N SER A 67 -12.61 -8.48 -3.90
CA SER A 67 -12.52 -7.75 -5.16
C SER A 67 -12.08 -6.30 -4.92
N LEU A 68 -11.53 -5.67 -5.95
CA LEU A 68 -11.18 -4.26 -5.86
C LEU A 68 -12.41 -3.41 -5.52
N LYS A 69 -13.56 -3.73 -6.10
CA LYS A 69 -14.81 -3.02 -5.82
C LYS A 69 -15.20 -3.12 -4.34
N GLN A 70 -15.02 -4.29 -3.73
CA GLN A 70 -15.27 -4.48 -2.30
C GLN A 70 -14.34 -3.61 -1.47
N VAL A 71 -13.07 -3.51 -1.84
CA VAL A 71 -12.10 -2.64 -1.16
C VAL A 71 -12.52 -1.17 -1.29
N GLU A 72 -12.87 -0.74 -2.50
CA GLU A 72 -13.32 0.63 -2.74
C GLU A 72 -14.53 0.99 -1.88
N ASN A 73 -15.52 0.11 -1.83
CA ASN A 73 -16.70 0.31 -0.97
C ASN A 73 -16.32 0.39 0.51
N ALA A 74 -15.38 -0.44 0.95
CA ALA A 74 -14.90 -0.44 2.33
C ALA A 74 -14.21 0.88 2.70
N LEU A 75 -13.48 1.49 1.75
CA LEU A 75 -12.88 2.80 1.97
C LEU A 75 -13.92 3.90 2.14
N GLU A 76 -15.00 3.84 1.37
CA GLU A 76 -16.10 4.79 1.52
C GLU A 76 -16.76 4.66 2.89
N VAL A 77 -16.99 3.43 3.34
CA VAL A 77 -17.55 3.17 4.68
C VAL A 77 -16.59 3.69 5.76
N TYR A 78 -15.31 3.41 5.63
CA TYR A 78 -14.32 3.87 6.60
C TYR A 78 -14.29 5.41 6.69
N ALA A 79 -14.31 6.09 5.55
CA ALA A 79 -14.31 7.55 5.52
C ALA A 79 -15.54 8.14 6.19
N GLU A 80 -16.70 7.53 5.99
CA GLU A 80 -17.95 7.98 6.65
C GLU A 80 -17.87 7.78 8.17
N GLU A 81 -17.33 6.65 8.62
CA GLU A 81 -17.23 6.33 10.04
C GLU A 81 -16.19 7.16 10.78
N HIS A 82 -15.10 7.54 10.11
CA HIS A 82 -13.95 8.23 10.73
C HIS A 82 -13.81 9.69 10.32
N GLY A 83 -14.65 10.16 9.41
CA GLY A 83 -14.61 11.54 8.92
C GLY A 83 -13.74 11.71 7.67
N ASP A 84 -12.64 10.99 7.55
CA ASP A 84 -11.78 10.94 6.37
C ASP A 84 -10.90 9.68 6.40
N LEU A 85 -9.90 9.61 5.53
CA LEU A 85 -8.99 8.46 5.40
C LEU A 85 -7.61 8.68 6.03
N SER A 86 -7.37 9.82 6.69
CA SER A 86 -6.03 10.17 7.20
C SER A 86 -5.42 9.10 8.09
N LYS A 87 -6.20 8.60 9.04
CA LYS A 87 -5.74 7.58 9.98
C LYS A 87 -5.37 6.28 9.26
N LEU A 88 -6.15 5.90 8.26
CA LEU A 88 -5.88 4.69 7.50
C LEU A 88 -4.60 4.82 6.66
N PHE A 89 -4.38 5.98 6.03
CA PHE A 89 -3.12 6.25 5.35
C PHE A 89 -1.93 6.08 6.29
N ASP A 90 -2.03 6.63 7.51
CA ASP A 90 -0.95 6.53 8.49
C ASP A 90 -0.72 5.08 8.94
N GLU A 91 -1.79 4.32 9.16
CA GLU A 91 -1.68 2.91 9.57
C GLU A 91 -1.00 2.06 8.50
N ILE A 92 -1.39 2.23 7.23
CA ILE A 92 -0.79 1.47 6.13
C ILE A 92 0.68 1.86 5.94
N LYS A 93 1.00 3.15 6.01
CA LYS A 93 2.40 3.60 5.94
C LYS A 93 3.24 2.98 7.06
N ASN A 94 2.71 2.95 8.28
CA ASN A 94 3.41 2.34 9.41
C ASN A 94 3.63 0.85 9.22
N GLU A 95 2.64 0.14 8.68
CA GLU A 95 2.79 -1.28 8.38
C GLU A 95 3.92 -1.53 7.38
N LEU A 96 4.00 -0.73 6.32
CA LEU A 96 5.08 -0.84 5.33
C LEU A 96 6.45 -0.53 5.93
N LYS A 97 6.53 0.46 6.83
CA LYS A 97 7.77 0.85 7.51
C LYS A 97 8.27 -0.23 8.47
N ASN A 98 7.38 -1.03 9.04
CA ASN A 98 7.70 -1.95 10.12
C ASN A 98 7.63 -3.43 9.75
N SER A 99 7.02 -3.77 8.61
CA SER A 99 6.94 -5.15 8.17
C SER A 99 8.32 -5.66 7.73
N PRO A 100 8.70 -6.88 8.13
CA PRO A 100 10.04 -7.41 7.85
C PRO A 100 10.44 -7.39 6.38
N MET A 101 9.50 -7.64 5.46
CA MET A 101 9.81 -7.72 4.03
C MET A 101 9.92 -6.37 3.34
N THR A 102 9.33 -5.31 3.90
CA THR A 102 9.29 -3.98 3.27
C THR A 102 10.11 -2.92 4.02
N LYS A 103 10.46 -3.19 5.25
CA LYS A 103 11.14 -2.27 6.15
C LYS A 103 12.42 -1.67 5.56
N ALA A 104 13.30 -2.50 5.01
CA ALA A 104 14.57 -2.03 4.46
C ALA A 104 14.36 -1.13 3.24
N THR A 105 13.40 -1.49 2.38
CA THR A 105 13.07 -0.72 1.19
C THR A 105 12.57 0.68 1.55
N ILE A 106 11.65 0.76 2.52
CA ILE A 106 11.09 2.04 2.94
C ILE A 106 12.14 2.90 3.63
N LYS A 107 12.96 2.29 4.48
CA LYS A 107 14.05 3.00 5.17
C LYS A 107 15.01 3.64 4.16
N ASN A 108 15.38 2.90 3.12
CA ASN A 108 16.25 3.42 2.06
C ASN A 108 15.58 4.54 1.28
N PHE A 109 14.30 4.37 0.94
CA PHE A 109 13.52 5.39 0.24
C PHE A 109 13.48 6.70 1.03
N LEU A 110 13.20 6.65 2.32
CA LEU A 110 13.15 7.83 3.18
C LEU A 110 14.51 8.52 3.31
N ARG A 111 15.58 7.74 3.40
CA ARG A 111 16.94 8.28 3.45
C ARG A 111 17.28 9.05 2.17
N ASN A 112 16.93 8.48 1.01
CA ASN A 112 17.18 9.13 -0.27
C ASN A 112 16.40 10.43 -0.42
N MET A 113 15.18 10.49 0.10
CA MET A 113 14.41 11.72 0.12
C MET A 113 15.07 12.81 0.97
N GLU A 114 15.61 12.46 2.13
CA GLU A 114 16.32 13.41 2.99
C GLU A 114 17.59 13.95 2.30
N GLU A 115 18.35 13.08 1.64
CA GLU A 115 19.59 13.47 0.95
C GLU A 115 19.33 14.40 -0.24
N ASN A 116 18.15 14.30 -0.83
CA ASN A 116 17.78 15.10 -2.02
C ASN A 116 16.88 16.29 -1.68
N ALA A 117 16.62 16.52 -0.41
CA ALA A 117 15.76 17.62 0.03
C ALA A 117 16.49 18.97 0.03
#